data_80c3805bae7cf27f8dd102f2f1df8b78
#
_entry.id   80c3805bae7cf27f8dd102f2f1df8b78
#
_cell.length_a   1.000
_cell.length_b   1.000
_cell.length_c   1.000
_cell.angle_alpha   90.00
_cell.angle_beta   90.00
_cell.angle_gamma   90.00
#
_symmetry.space_group_name_H-M   'P 1'
#
loop_
_entity.id
_entity.type
_entity.pdbx_description
1 polymer ?
#
loop_
_entity_poly.entity_id
_entity_poly.type
_entity_poly.pdbx_seq_one_letter_code
_entity_poly.pdbx_strand_id
1 'polypeptide(L)'
;EIDGNVKGFKISISGYDQKQGVLLGRIVQAMKNPDFDQDKFRVYKEELQRKLENAALDKPFRQLLGKRGRVMTSPSWSPGERLAVLDSVTLDDVKAYADDFFRQVEVEALSYGNVTSAEAQHLGRILEQQLLRDNPSVKVADRNYRTLTPGAPLEAEYYVDHPDSVVIHQYQGEDKSLLEHARWRLLGQMMNNPFFSSLRTEQQLGYVVFSGFVEDEQMPGLVMLVQSSAVSANEVRKRMEQFAEEFALQLAAMDDQEFASHKQGLVSELLKKDEMYLSRAQRYWGDMERDNYTFDYRQLLADRIAGLEISELQAFYQQRVLDQPRALVVSDTGNKFGG
;
A
#
# COMPACT_ATOMS: atom_id res chain seq x y z
N GLU A 1 0.44 8.07 -19.10
CA GLU A 1 0.48 8.40 -17.68
C GLU A 1 1.90 8.23 -17.16
N ILE A 2 2.36 9.15 -16.32
CA ILE A 2 3.67 9.08 -15.67
C ILE A 2 3.43 9.36 -14.19
N ASP A 3 3.78 8.38 -13.36
CA ASP A 3 3.68 8.48 -11.91
C ASP A 3 5.08 8.38 -11.28
N GLY A 4 5.34 9.22 -10.29
CA GLY A 4 6.60 9.21 -9.54
C GLY A 4 6.39 8.70 -8.11
N ASN A 5 7.28 7.84 -7.65
CA ASN A 5 7.34 7.40 -6.26
C ASN A 5 8.80 7.35 -5.76
N VAL A 6 9.01 6.89 -4.56
CA VAL A 6 10.36 6.82 -3.96
C VAL A 6 11.30 5.80 -4.64
N LYS A 7 10.77 4.88 -5.45
CA LYS A 7 11.57 3.91 -6.22
C LYS A 7 11.91 4.44 -7.62
N GLY A 8 11.20 5.47 -8.11
CA GLY A 8 11.44 6.04 -9.44
C GLY A 8 10.17 6.43 -10.18
N PHE A 9 10.16 6.27 -11.49
CA PHE A 9 9.05 6.62 -12.36
C PHE A 9 8.41 5.39 -12.96
N LYS A 10 7.08 5.31 -12.89
CA LYS A 10 6.25 4.34 -13.63
C LYS A 10 5.65 5.04 -14.84
N ILE A 11 5.93 4.53 -16.03
CA ILE A 11 5.39 5.04 -17.28
C ILE A 11 4.41 4.02 -17.85
N SER A 12 3.17 4.43 -18.02
CA SER A 12 2.11 3.59 -18.59
C SER A 12 1.69 4.15 -19.95
N ILE A 13 1.87 3.37 -21.00
CA ILE A 13 1.46 3.69 -22.37
C ILE A 13 0.39 2.69 -22.79
N SER A 14 -0.80 3.18 -23.13
CA SER A 14 -1.90 2.36 -23.65
C SER A 14 -2.46 2.96 -24.95
N GLY A 15 -2.88 2.11 -25.86
CA GLY A 15 -3.42 2.52 -27.16
C GLY A 15 -3.09 1.53 -28.28
N TYR A 16 -3.21 1.98 -29.52
CA TYR A 16 -2.86 1.18 -30.69
C TYR A 16 -1.35 0.99 -30.80
N ASP A 17 -0.90 -0.20 -31.20
CA ASP A 17 0.48 -0.67 -31.23
C ASP A 17 1.41 0.10 -32.19
N GLN A 18 0.88 0.51 -33.35
CA GLN A 18 1.66 1.00 -34.50
C GLN A 18 2.67 2.13 -34.20
N LYS A 19 2.44 2.94 -33.17
CA LYS A 19 3.31 4.07 -32.82
C LYS A 19 3.82 4.05 -31.38
N GLN A 20 3.57 2.96 -30.65
CA GLN A 20 3.99 2.88 -29.25
C GLN A 20 5.50 2.99 -29.08
N GLY A 21 6.30 2.35 -29.94
CA GLY A 21 7.75 2.45 -29.91
C GLY A 21 8.25 3.89 -30.14
N VAL A 22 7.63 4.61 -31.11
CA VAL A 22 7.97 6.02 -31.36
C VAL A 22 7.62 6.90 -30.15
N LEU A 23 6.45 6.67 -29.56
CA LEU A 23 6.01 7.41 -28.37
C LEU A 23 6.93 7.12 -27.19
N LEU A 24 7.23 5.84 -26.92
CA LEU A 24 8.15 5.43 -25.87
C LEU A 24 9.52 6.12 -26.03
N GLY A 25 10.11 6.06 -27.22
CA GLY A 25 11.39 6.71 -27.48
C GLY A 25 11.36 8.22 -27.24
N ARG A 26 10.27 8.91 -27.63
CA ARG A 26 10.11 10.35 -27.37
C ARG A 26 9.95 10.67 -25.89
N ILE A 27 9.19 9.87 -25.15
CA ILE A 27 9.02 10.05 -23.71
C ILE A 27 10.36 9.90 -23.01
N VAL A 28 11.10 8.82 -23.27
CA VAL A 28 12.40 8.59 -22.64
C VAL A 28 13.40 9.68 -23.01
N GLN A 29 13.41 10.14 -24.25
CA GLN A 29 14.26 11.25 -24.67
C GLN A 29 13.91 12.55 -23.95
N ALA A 30 12.61 12.86 -23.79
CA ALA A 30 12.16 14.05 -23.09
C ALA A 30 12.47 13.98 -21.58
N MET A 31 12.44 12.79 -20.99
CA MET A 31 12.83 12.59 -19.60
C MET A 31 14.33 12.78 -19.37
N LYS A 32 15.17 12.28 -20.27
CA LYS A 32 16.63 12.45 -20.18
C LYS A 32 17.09 13.88 -20.47
N ASN A 33 16.38 14.58 -21.33
CA ASN A 33 16.71 15.94 -21.73
C ASN A 33 15.48 16.85 -21.54
N PRO A 34 15.04 17.05 -20.30
CA PRO A 34 13.87 17.85 -20.01
C PRO A 34 14.14 19.34 -20.35
N ASP A 35 13.15 19.97 -20.98
CA ASP A 35 13.15 21.41 -21.18
C ASP A 35 12.76 22.08 -19.85
N PHE A 36 13.75 22.44 -19.06
CA PHE A 36 13.58 23.09 -17.78
C PHE A 36 13.26 24.56 -17.96
N ASP A 37 12.00 24.91 -17.76
CA ASP A 37 11.46 26.25 -17.85
C ASP A 37 11.21 26.83 -16.45
N GLN A 38 11.69 28.08 -16.21
CA GLN A 38 11.59 28.74 -14.91
C GLN A 38 10.13 29.02 -14.49
N ASP A 39 9.28 29.37 -15.45
CA ASP A 39 7.87 29.68 -15.14
C ASP A 39 7.10 28.39 -14.82
N LYS A 40 7.35 27.30 -15.55
CA LYS A 40 6.78 25.98 -15.23
C LYS A 40 7.25 25.49 -13.86
N PHE A 41 8.54 25.65 -13.56
CA PHE A 41 9.07 25.27 -12.23
C PHE A 41 8.35 26.03 -11.11
N ARG A 42 8.15 27.34 -11.27
CA ARG A 42 7.41 28.16 -10.30
C ARG A 42 5.97 27.64 -10.11
N VAL A 43 5.25 27.37 -11.20
CA VAL A 43 3.88 26.84 -11.14
C VAL A 43 3.83 25.51 -10.41
N TYR A 44 4.70 24.55 -10.76
CA TYR A 44 4.74 23.24 -10.08
C TYR A 44 5.14 23.35 -8.61
N LYS A 45 6.07 24.26 -8.26
CA LYS A 45 6.45 24.52 -6.87
C LYS A 45 5.27 25.07 -6.06
N GLU A 46 4.51 26.03 -6.61
CA GLU A 46 3.29 26.59 -5.99
C GLU A 46 2.18 25.52 -5.86
N GLU A 47 2.01 24.65 -6.85
CA GLU A 47 1.05 23.54 -6.78
C GLU A 47 1.43 22.54 -5.69
N LEU A 48 2.70 22.18 -5.61
CA LEU A 48 3.21 21.30 -4.57
C LEU A 48 3.05 21.91 -3.18
N GLN A 49 3.35 23.19 -3.03
CA GLN A 49 3.14 23.93 -1.79
C GLN A 49 1.69 23.82 -1.32
N ARG A 50 0.74 24.22 -2.20
CA ARG A 50 -0.70 24.10 -1.89
C ARG A 50 -1.12 22.67 -1.53
N LYS A 51 -0.59 21.68 -2.23
CA LYS A 51 -0.87 20.27 -1.93
C LYS A 51 -0.36 19.85 -0.54
N LEU A 52 0.82 20.31 -0.15
CA LEU A 52 1.41 20.01 1.17
C LEU A 52 0.67 20.76 2.28
N GLU A 53 0.29 22.02 2.08
CA GLU A 53 -0.53 22.80 3.01
C GLU A 53 -1.91 22.16 3.21
N ASN A 54 -2.58 21.77 2.13
CA ASN A 54 -3.89 21.13 2.18
C ASN A 54 -3.87 19.74 2.83
N ALA A 55 -2.71 19.07 2.89
CA ALA A 55 -2.60 17.78 3.56
C ALA A 55 -2.90 17.85 5.07
N ALA A 56 -2.68 18.99 5.70
CA ALA A 56 -3.07 19.24 7.09
C ALA A 56 -4.59 19.43 7.29
N LEU A 57 -5.31 19.73 6.22
CA LEU A 57 -6.77 19.94 6.21
C LEU A 57 -7.54 18.69 5.77
N ASP A 58 -6.85 17.60 5.42
CA ASP A 58 -7.53 16.36 5.00
C ASP A 58 -8.22 15.69 6.20
N LYS A 59 -9.12 14.77 5.89
CA LYS A 59 -9.89 14.02 6.91
C LYS A 59 -8.96 13.34 7.91
N PRO A 60 -9.26 13.34 9.22
CA PRO A 60 -8.38 12.80 10.26
C PRO A 60 -7.86 11.39 9.96
N PHE A 61 -8.73 10.47 9.52
CA PHE A 61 -8.29 9.11 9.20
C PHE A 61 -7.25 9.05 8.06
N ARG A 62 -7.32 9.96 7.07
CA ARG A 62 -6.33 10.02 5.98
C ARG A 62 -5.00 10.56 6.47
N GLN A 63 -5.03 11.57 7.33
CA GLN A 63 -3.82 12.08 7.97
C GLN A 63 -3.14 10.98 8.78
N LEU A 64 -3.94 10.21 9.56
CA LEU A 64 -3.41 9.11 10.38
C LEU A 64 -2.84 7.96 9.54
N LEU A 65 -3.46 7.61 8.41
CA LEU A 65 -2.89 6.65 7.46
C LEU A 65 -1.52 7.10 6.94
N GLY A 66 -1.36 8.38 6.66
CA GLY A 66 -0.05 8.96 6.29
C GLY A 66 0.98 8.90 7.42
N LYS A 67 0.57 9.17 8.66
CA LYS A 67 1.42 9.05 9.86
C LYS A 67 1.85 7.60 10.07
N ARG A 68 0.90 6.64 9.99
CA ARG A 68 1.17 5.19 10.04
C ARG A 68 2.23 4.78 9.01
N GLY A 69 2.07 5.19 7.76
CA GLY A 69 3.06 4.89 6.71
C GLY A 69 4.47 5.38 7.07
N ARG A 70 4.59 6.58 7.63
CA ARG A 70 5.89 7.12 8.05
C ARG A 70 6.52 6.40 9.23
N VAL A 71 5.71 5.88 10.16
CA VAL A 71 6.21 5.05 11.27
C VAL A 71 6.80 3.73 10.76
N MET A 72 6.19 3.16 9.70
CA MET A 72 6.55 1.84 9.19
C MET A 72 7.64 1.85 8.12
N THR A 73 7.82 2.96 7.40
CA THR A 73 8.76 3.01 6.26
C THR A 73 9.79 4.11 6.38
N SER A 74 11.04 3.82 5.99
CA SER A 74 12.15 4.77 5.98
C SER A 74 12.96 4.63 4.67
N PRO A 75 13.41 5.75 4.07
CA PRO A 75 13.16 7.14 4.47
C PRO A 75 11.72 7.58 4.17
N SER A 76 11.19 8.49 4.98
CA SER A 76 9.88 9.11 4.78
C SER A 76 9.80 10.48 5.47
N TRP A 77 9.07 11.40 4.87
CA TRP A 77 8.94 12.77 5.37
C TRP A 77 7.48 13.19 5.44
N SER A 78 7.15 13.90 6.49
CA SER A 78 5.82 14.51 6.64
C SER A 78 5.59 15.65 5.63
N PRO A 79 4.33 16.01 5.35
CA PRO A 79 4.03 17.19 4.55
C PRO A 79 4.69 18.46 5.11
N GLY A 80 4.73 18.63 6.44
CA GLY A 80 5.37 19.78 7.10
C GLY A 80 6.88 19.83 6.89
N GLU A 81 7.59 18.70 7.02
CA GLU A 81 9.05 18.63 6.75
C GLU A 81 9.35 18.94 5.29
N ARG A 82 8.54 18.43 4.36
CA ARG A 82 8.68 18.73 2.92
C ARG A 82 8.40 20.20 2.63
N LEU A 83 7.39 20.78 3.26
CA LEU A 83 7.07 22.21 3.13
C LEU A 83 8.20 23.11 3.63
N ALA A 84 8.80 22.76 4.77
CA ALA A 84 9.89 23.51 5.39
C ALA A 84 11.15 23.66 4.49
N VAL A 85 11.40 22.67 3.61
CA VAL A 85 12.54 22.72 2.69
C VAL A 85 12.16 23.23 1.29
N LEU A 86 10.87 23.25 0.95
CA LEU A 86 10.42 23.55 -0.40
C LEU A 86 10.86 24.91 -0.91
N ASP A 87 10.86 25.93 -0.04
CA ASP A 87 11.25 27.30 -0.42
C ASP A 87 12.71 27.37 -0.86
N SER A 88 13.59 26.56 -0.29
CA SER A 88 15.01 26.51 -0.64
C SER A 88 15.29 25.78 -1.95
N VAL A 89 14.37 24.95 -2.44
CA VAL A 89 14.55 24.18 -3.68
C VAL A 89 14.53 25.11 -4.89
N THR A 90 15.60 25.03 -5.69
CA THR A 90 15.80 25.82 -6.92
C THR A 90 15.62 24.98 -8.18
N LEU A 91 15.49 25.63 -9.34
CA LEU A 91 15.47 24.93 -10.61
C LEU A 91 16.79 24.19 -10.89
N ASP A 92 17.92 24.74 -10.41
CA ASP A 92 19.23 24.11 -10.62
C ASP A 92 19.38 22.85 -9.77
N ASP A 93 18.77 22.78 -8.57
CA ASP A 93 18.69 21.55 -7.78
C ASP A 93 17.92 20.48 -8.52
N VAL A 94 16.80 20.84 -9.18
CA VAL A 94 16.01 19.89 -9.98
C VAL A 94 16.77 19.38 -11.20
N LYS A 95 17.54 20.25 -11.88
CA LYS A 95 18.41 19.86 -12.98
C LYS A 95 19.51 18.88 -12.52
N ALA A 96 20.18 19.23 -11.42
CA ALA A 96 21.24 18.39 -10.85
C ALA A 96 20.69 17.01 -10.44
N TYR A 97 19.50 16.97 -9.83
CA TYR A 97 18.84 15.72 -9.49
C TYR A 97 18.47 14.89 -10.71
N ALA A 98 17.96 15.52 -11.77
CA ALA A 98 17.61 14.82 -13.02
C ALA A 98 18.85 14.21 -13.68
N ASP A 99 19.97 14.95 -13.72
CA ASP A 99 21.24 14.46 -14.24
C ASP A 99 21.79 13.27 -13.42
N ASP A 100 21.65 13.33 -12.10
CA ASP A 100 22.10 12.26 -11.21
C ASP A 100 21.19 11.02 -11.29
N PHE A 101 19.88 11.21 -11.37
CA PHE A 101 18.90 10.15 -11.47
C PHE A 101 19.17 9.20 -12.66
N PHE A 102 19.50 9.74 -13.81
CA PHE A 102 19.74 8.94 -15.02
C PHE A 102 21.15 8.32 -15.10
N ARG A 103 22.03 8.55 -14.14
CA ARG A 103 23.35 7.90 -14.10
C ARG A 103 23.30 6.43 -13.72
N GLN A 104 22.31 6.07 -12.88
CA GLN A 104 22.13 4.70 -12.41
C GLN A 104 20.64 4.41 -12.31
N VAL A 105 20.12 3.60 -13.22
CA VAL A 105 18.70 3.22 -13.24
C VAL A 105 18.56 1.72 -13.39
N GLU A 106 17.56 1.16 -12.75
CA GLU A 106 17.00 -0.15 -13.04
C GLU A 106 15.78 0.05 -13.92
N VAL A 107 15.59 -0.80 -14.93
CA VAL A 107 14.46 -0.70 -15.85
C VAL A 107 13.74 -2.04 -15.91
N GLU A 108 12.50 -2.03 -15.46
CA GLU A 108 11.57 -3.13 -15.66
C GLU A 108 10.52 -2.72 -16.68
N ALA A 109 10.14 -3.63 -17.58
CA ALA A 109 9.15 -3.34 -18.62
C ALA A 109 8.19 -4.52 -18.83
N LEU A 110 6.91 -4.22 -18.91
CA LEU A 110 5.85 -5.16 -19.28
C LEU A 110 5.21 -4.70 -20.58
N SER A 111 5.26 -5.54 -21.60
CA SER A 111 4.43 -5.42 -22.81
C SER A 111 3.28 -6.40 -22.75
N TYR A 112 2.05 -5.88 -22.80
CA TYR A 112 0.85 -6.72 -22.71
C TYR A 112 -0.21 -6.29 -23.73
N GLY A 113 -0.75 -7.25 -24.47
CA GLY A 113 -1.80 -7.02 -25.44
C GLY A 113 -1.59 -7.79 -26.76
N ASN A 114 -2.01 -7.20 -27.88
CA ASN A 114 -1.77 -7.75 -29.22
C ASN A 114 -0.37 -7.38 -29.70
N VAL A 115 0.64 -7.93 -29.02
CA VAL A 115 2.06 -7.65 -29.26
C VAL A 115 2.80 -8.97 -29.44
N THR A 116 3.58 -9.09 -30.50
CA THR A 116 4.46 -10.24 -30.71
C THR A 116 5.72 -10.14 -29.86
N SER A 117 6.38 -11.27 -29.63
CA SER A 117 7.68 -11.27 -28.90
C SER A 117 8.73 -10.38 -29.57
N ALA A 118 8.73 -10.29 -30.90
CA ALA A 118 9.66 -9.43 -31.63
C ALA A 118 9.40 -7.94 -31.41
N GLU A 119 8.13 -7.54 -31.35
CA GLU A 119 7.73 -6.16 -31.04
C GLU A 119 8.05 -5.81 -29.58
N ALA A 120 7.73 -6.70 -28.64
CA ALA A 120 8.09 -6.51 -27.22
C ALA A 120 9.61 -6.36 -27.04
N GLN A 121 10.41 -7.22 -27.69
CA GLN A 121 11.88 -7.10 -27.72
C GLN A 121 12.35 -5.79 -28.37
N HIS A 122 11.65 -5.30 -29.39
CA HIS A 122 11.97 -4.02 -30.00
C HIS A 122 11.77 -2.86 -29.01
N LEU A 123 10.68 -2.85 -28.25
CA LEU A 123 10.44 -1.88 -27.17
C LEU A 123 11.52 -1.96 -26.09
N GLY A 124 11.91 -3.18 -25.69
CA GLY A 124 13.01 -3.40 -24.75
C GLY A 124 14.34 -2.81 -25.26
N ARG A 125 14.68 -3.03 -26.52
CA ARG A 125 15.89 -2.44 -27.13
C ARG A 125 15.88 -0.91 -27.15
N ILE A 126 14.73 -0.27 -27.32
CA ILE A 126 14.63 1.21 -27.24
C ILE A 126 15.01 1.67 -25.83
N LEU A 127 14.51 1.01 -24.79
CA LEU A 127 14.83 1.34 -23.40
C LEU A 127 16.32 1.09 -23.11
N GLU A 128 16.84 -0.07 -23.47
CA GLU A 128 18.24 -0.43 -23.29
C GLU A 128 19.19 0.59 -23.97
N GLN A 129 18.93 0.93 -25.22
CA GLN A 129 19.76 1.87 -25.97
C GLN A 129 19.70 3.30 -25.44
N GLN A 130 18.53 3.73 -24.92
CA GLN A 130 18.36 5.10 -24.48
C GLN A 130 18.68 5.31 -22.99
N LEU A 131 18.49 4.30 -22.14
CA LEU A 131 18.66 4.42 -20.69
C LEU A 131 19.92 3.71 -20.16
N LEU A 132 20.26 2.54 -20.72
CA LEU A 132 21.29 1.65 -20.16
C LEU A 132 22.58 1.60 -20.95
N ARG A 133 22.63 2.19 -22.16
CA ARG A 133 23.79 2.08 -23.07
C ARG A 133 25.10 2.52 -22.44
N ASP A 134 25.05 3.66 -21.72
CA ASP A 134 26.23 4.30 -21.13
C ASP A 134 26.27 4.14 -19.60
N ASN A 135 25.23 3.52 -19.03
CA ASN A 135 25.05 3.35 -17.59
C ASN A 135 24.69 1.90 -17.27
N PRO A 136 25.47 1.22 -16.42
CA PRO A 136 25.07 -0.12 -15.98
C PRO A 136 23.77 -0.07 -15.21
N SER A 137 22.91 -1.07 -15.44
CA SER A 137 21.73 -1.26 -14.60
C SER A 137 22.16 -1.53 -13.16
N VAL A 138 21.55 -0.83 -12.23
CA VAL A 138 21.81 -0.99 -10.79
C VAL A 138 20.51 -1.31 -10.10
N LYS A 139 20.47 -2.44 -9.37
CA LYS A 139 19.30 -2.80 -8.59
C LYS A 139 19.03 -1.72 -7.55
N VAL A 140 17.83 -1.13 -7.59
CA VAL A 140 17.39 -0.15 -6.61
C VAL A 140 17.10 -0.85 -5.29
N ALA A 141 17.64 -0.34 -4.20
CA ALA A 141 17.40 -0.89 -2.88
C ALA A 141 15.91 -0.76 -2.49
N ASP A 142 15.38 -1.80 -1.90
CA ASP A 142 14.03 -1.73 -1.31
C ASP A 142 13.97 -0.71 -0.18
N ARG A 143 12.79 -0.16 0.04
CA ARG A 143 12.56 0.69 1.21
C ARG A 143 12.71 -0.13 2.48
N ASN A 144 13.30 0.47 3.50
CA ASN A 144 13.33 -0.15 4.82
C ASN A 144 11.92 -0.17 5.42
N TYR A 145 11.34 -1.35 5.49
CA TYR A 145 10.09 -1.59 6.18
C TYR A 145 10.36 -2.09 7.58
N ARG A 146 9.79 -1.41 8.58
CA ARG A 146 10.03 -1.74 10.00
C ARG A 146 9.43 -3.08 10.35
N THR A 147 10.26 -3.98 10.91
CA THR A 147 9.79 -5.21 11.53
C THR A 147 9.36 -4.93 12.97
N LEU A 148 8.11 -5.24 13.30
CA LEU A 148 7.56 -5.07 14.63
C LEU A 148 7.99 -6.22 15.55
N THR A 149 8.17 -5.90 16.84
CA THR A 149 8.57 -6.90 17.85
C THR A 149 7.35 -7.70 18.33
N PRO A 150 7.40 -9.04 18.37
CA PRO A 150 6.30 -9.83 18.91
C PRO A 150 6.01 -9.51 20.38
N GLY A 151 4.74 -9.39 20.76
CA GLY A 151 4.31 -9.13 22.12
C GLY A 151 4.67 -7.76 22.70
N ALA A 152 5.26 -6.87 21.88
CA ALA A 152 5.61 -5.50 22.27
C ALA A 152 5.06 -4.51 21.22
N PRO A 153 3.81 -4.08 21.35
CA PRO A 153 3.20 -3.13 20.42
C PRO A 153 4.00 -1.84 20.30
N LEU A 154 4.22 -1.37 19.05
CA LEU A 154 4.74 -0.04 18.79
C LEU A 154 3.58 0.94 18.86
N GLU A 155 3.70 1.98 19.68
CA GLU A 155 2.67 2.99 19.85
C GLU A 155 3.16 4.35 19.35
N ALA A 156 2.27 5.07 18.67
CA ALA A 156 2.53 6.43 18.23
C ALA A 156 1.25 7.27 18.40
N GLU A 157 1.32 8.25 19.28
CA GLU A 157 0.20 9.12 19.61
C GLU A 157 0.42 10.50 19.03
N TYR A 158 -0.63 11.05 18.45
CA TYR A 158 -0.64 12.37 17.84
C TYR A 158 -1.90 13.12 18.26
N TYR A 159 -1.91 14.41 17.96
CA TYR A 159 -3.09 15.27 18.11
C TYR A 159 -3.52 15.77 16.73
N VAL A 160 -4.82 15.89 16.56
CA VAL A 160 -5.43 16.45 15.36
C VAL A 160 -6.36 17.61 15.75
N ASP A 161 -6.28 18.71 14.99
CA ASP A 161 -7.22 19.83 15.15
C ASP A 161 -8.57 19.50 14.50
N HIS A 162 -9.27 18.55 15.12
CA HIS A 162 -10.57 18.05 14.70
C HIS A 162 -11.27 17.48 15.93
N PRO A 163 -12.61 17.58 16.05
CA PRO A 163 -13.34 17.02 17.22
C PRO A 163 -13.26 15.49 17.32
N ASP A 164 -13.08 14.77 16.20
CA ASP A 164 -13.05 13.31 16.20
C ASP A 164 -11.66 12.78 16.56
N SER A 165 -11.64 11.67 17.29
CA SER A 165 -10.45 10.85 17.49
C SER A 165 -10.37 9.75 16.44
N VAL A 166 -9.14 9.31 16.08
CA VAL A 166 -8.92 8.21 15.14
C VAL A 166 -7.91 7.23 15.73
N VAL A 167 -8.15 5.94 15.53
CA VAL A 167 -7.21 4.89 15.91
C VAL A 167 -7.01 3.94 14.72
N ILE A 168 -5.77 3.61 14.46
CA ILE A 168 -5.37 2.50 13.59
C ILE A 168 -4.65 1.48 14.46
N HIS A 169 -5.15 0.26 14.46
CA HIS A 169 -4.49 -0.91 15.03
C HIS A 169 -4.13 -1.85 13.89
N GLN A 170 -2.83 -2.06 13.67
CA GLN A 170 -2.32 -2.93 12.62
C GLN A 170 -1.56 -4.10 13.22
N TYR A 171 -1.81 -5.28 12.66
CA TYR A 171 -1.02 -6.49 12.89
C TYR A 171 -0.17 -6.78 11.67
N GLN A 172 1.10 -7.10 11.89
CA GLN A 172 2.09 -7.41 10.85
C GLN A 172 2.35 -8.91 10.80
N GLY A 173 2.42 -9.47 9.59
CA GLY A 173 2.85 -10.84 9.37
C GLY A 173 4.31 -11.09 9.78
N GLU A 174 4.69 -12.33 9.84
CA GLU A 174 6.06 -12.74 10.20
C GLU A 174 7.01 -12.67 9.01
N ASP A 175 6.50 -13.06 7.83
CA ASP A 175 7.25 -13.09 6.58
C ASP A 175 6.34 -12.80 5.38
N LYS A 176 6.94 -12.81 4.19
CA LYS A 176 6.27 -12.54 2.91
C LYS A 176 5.79 -13.81 2.20
N SER A 177 5.66 -14.93 2.91
CA SER A 177 5.25 -16.20 2.31
C SER A 177 3.79 -16.20 1.85
N LEU A 178 3.49 -17.01 0.84
CA LEU A 178 2.11 -17.20 0.38
C LEU A 178 1.19 -17.71 1.49
N LEU A 179 1.72 -18.47 2.45
CA LEU A 179 0.93 -18.98 3.58
C LEU A 179 0.54 -17.85 4.53
N GLU A 180 1.47 -16.96 4.85
CA GLU A 180 1.17 -15.75 5.64
C GLU A 180 0.12 -14.88 4.92
N HIS A 181 0.30 -14.64 3.62
CA HIS A 181 -0.69 -13.89 2.83
C HIS A 181 -2.07 -14.54 2.84
N ALA A 182 -2.13 -15.87 2.68
CA ALA A 182 -3.39 -16.61 2.69
C ALA A 182 -4.14 -16.47 4.02
N ARG A 183 -3.43 -16.65 5.13
CA ARG A 183 -4.00 -16.53 6.50
C ARG A 183 -4.53 -15.13 6.77
N TRP A 184 -3.70 -14.11 6.54
CA TRP A 184 -4.11 -12.73 6.79
C TRP A 184 -5.24 -12.24 5.87
N ARG A 185 -5.25 -12.68 4.58
CA ARG A 185 -6.34 -12.34 3.66
C ARG A 185 -7.66 -12.98 4.09
N LEU A 186 -7.62 -14.24 4.47
CA LEU A 186 -8.84 -14.92 4.93
C LEU A 186 -9.36 -14.31 6.22
N LEU A 187 -8.50 -14.04 7.20
CA LEU A 187 -8.89 -13.32 8.42
C LEU A 187 -9.46 -11.94 8.12
N GLY A 188 -8.81 -11.17 7.25
CA GLY A 188 -9.29 -9.84 6.88
C GLY A 188 -10.69 -9.86 6.26
N GLN A 189 -10.98 -10.85 5.40
CA GLN A 189 -12.30 -11.04 4.82
C GLN A 189 -13.33 -11.45 5.88
N MET A 190 -12.98 -12.40 6.76
CA MET A 190 -13.87 -12.89 7.80
C MET A 190 -14.19 -11.83 8.85
N MET A 191 -13.22 -10.98 9.22
CA MET A 191 -13.39 -9.94 10.24
C MET A 191 -14.15 -8.71 9.74
N ASN A 192 -14.15 -8.42 8.44
CA ASN A 192 -14.64 -7.16 7.90
C ASN A 192 -16.08 -6.84 8.33
N ASN A 193 -17.02 -7.73 8.05
CA ASN A 193 -18.42 -7.53 8.39
C ASN A 193 -18.69 -7.55 9.90
N PRO A 194 -18.20 -8.51 10.71
CA PRO A 194 -18.35 -8.49 12.16
C PRO A 194 -17.81 -7.22 12.81
N PHE A 195 -16.61 -6.75 12.40
CA PHE A 195 -16.01 -5.54 12.91
C PHE A 195 -16.88 -4.30 12.63
N PHE A 196 -17.35 -4.18 11.40
CA PHE A 196 -18.22 -3.09 10.99
C PHE A 196 -19.56 -3.12 11.77
N SER A 197 -20.19 -4.29 11.87
CA SER A 197 -21.47 -4.45 12.60
C SER A 197 -21.33 -4.10 14.07
N SER A 198 -20.33 -4.64 14.75
CA SER A 198 -20.10 -4.40 16.17
C SER A 198 -19.79 -2.92 16.44
N LEU A 199 -18.76 -2.36 15.81
CA LEU A 199 -18.27 -1.03 16.21
C LEU A 199 -19.08 0.12 15.60
N ARG A 200 -19.62 -0.06 14.38
CA ARG A 200 -20.42 0.99 13.74
C ARG A 200 -21.91 0.88 14.05
N THR A 201 -22.50 -0.31 13.92
CA THR A 201 -23.97 -0.45 13.99
C THR A 201 -24.43 -0.56 15.42
N GLU A 202 -23.84 -1.44 16.21
CA GLU A 202 -24.25 -1.72 17.58
C GLU A 202 -23.71 -0.68 18.55
N GLN A 203 -22.41 -0.40 18.52
CA GLN A 203 -21.76 0.52 19.44
C GLN A 203 -21.79 1.98 18.97
N GLN A 204 -22.12 2.25 17.72
CA GLN A 204 -22.26 3.59 17.12
C GLN A 204 -21.02 4.50 17.32
N LEU A 205 -19.82 3.92 17.26
CA LEU A 205 -18.59 4.67 17.55
C LEU A 205 -18.29 5.77 16.51
N GLY A 206 -18.66 5.55 15.23
CA GLY A 206 -18.43 6.54 14.20
C GLY A 206 -18.83 6.06 12.80
N TYR A 207 -18.61 6.91 11.81
CA TYR A 207 -18.98 6.60 10.43
C TYR A 207 -17.82 6.00 9.60
N VAL A 208 -16.57 6.16 10.04
CA VAL A 208 -15.42 5.48 9.45
C VAL A 208 -15.00 4.34 10.35
N VAL A 209 -15.44 3.16 10.00
CA VAL A 209 -15.10 1.89 10.65
C VAL A 209 -14.72 0.91 9.57
N PHE A 210 -13.52 0.37 9.63
CA PHE A 210 -12.96 -0.53 8.63
C PHE A 210 -12.02 -1.54 9.29
N SER A 211 -12.09 -2.79 8.84
CA SER A 211 -11.03 -3.76 9.06
C SER A 211 -10.76 -4.53 7.78
N GLY A 212 -9.55 -5.02 7.60
CA GLY A 212 -9.23 -5.80 6.42
C GLY A 212 -7.76 -6.12 6.27
N PHE A 213 -7.47 -6.92 5.26
CA PHE A 213 -6.12 -7.24 4.85
C PHE A 213 -5.36 -5.98 4.42
N VAL A 214 -4.12 -5.87 4.83
CA VAL A 214 -3.17 -4.85 4.39
C VAL A 214 -1.87 -5.53 3.94
N GLU A 215 -1.24 -4.93 2.94
CA GLU A 215 0.06 -5.37 2.46
C GLU A 215 0.93 -4.13 2.24
N ASP A 216 2.05 -4.06 2.96
CA ASP A 216 3.02 -2.98 2.84
C ASP A 216 4.39 -3.57 2.50
N GLU A 217 5.01 -3.13 1.41
CA GLU A 217 6.30 -3.67 0.92
C GLU A 217 6.28 -5.22 0.88
N GLN A 218 5.17 -5.80 0.40
CA GLN A 218 4.88 -7.24 0.34
C GLN A 218 4.75 -7.94 1.71
N MET A 219 4.82 -7.23 2.81
CA MET A 219 4.56 -7.81 4.14
C MET A 219 3.04 -7.83 4.39
N PRO A 220 2.42 -8.99 4.56
CA PRO A 220 0.98 -9.10 4.82
C PRO A 220 0.65 -8.72 6.24
N GLY A 221 -0.62 -8.38 6.47
CA GLY A 221 -1.12 -8.08 7.80
C GLY A 221 -2.61 -7.78 7.79
N LEU A 222 -3.08 -7.33 8.95
CA LEU A 222 -4.45 -6.91 9.17
C LEU A 222 -4.44 -5.49 9.72
N VAL A 223 -5.38 -4.66 9.27
CA VAL A 223 -5.60 -3.32 9.81
C VAL A 223 -7.03 -3.18 10.32
N MET A 224 -7.18 -2.55 11.44
CA MET A 224 -8.45 -2.03 11.97
C MET A 224 -8.33 -0.51 12.07
N LEU A 225 -9.34 0.22 11.64
CA LEU A 225 -9.41 1.67 11.67
C LEU A 225 -10.78 2.13 12.13
N VAL A 226 -10.80 3.02 13.12
CA VAL A 226 -12.04 3.67 13.58
C VAL A 226 -11.79 5.17 13.77
N GLN A 227 -12.66 6.00 13.18
CA GLN A 227 -12.77 7.42 13.48
C GLN A 227 -14.07 7.66 14.27
N SER A 228 -13.95 8.22 15.46
CA SER A 228 -15.06 8.41 16.38
C SER A 228 -15.22 9.87 16.80
N SER A 229 -16.46 10.36 16.69
CA SER A 229 -16.90 11.63 17.30
C SER A 229 -17.50 11.43 18.69
N ALA A 230 -17.72 10.17 19.10
CA ALA A 230 -18.44 9.81 20.32
C ALA A 230 -17.52 9.60 21.52
N VAL A 231 -16.34 9.02 21.31
CA VAL A 231 -15.42 8.62 22.38
C VAL A 231 -13.96 8.97 22.05
N SER A 232 -13.11 8.98 23.08
CA SER A 232 -11.68 9.26 22.96
C SER A 232 -10.93 8.16 22.21
N ALA A 233 -9.71 8.44 21.75
CA ALA A 233 -8.83 7.47 21.10
C ALA A 233 -8.57 6.24 21.99
N ASN A 234 -8.34 6.45 23.28
CA ASN A 234 -8.13 5.36 24.25
C ASN A 234 -9.36 4.44 24.37
N GLU A 235 -10.57 5.01 24.36
CA GLU A 235 -11.78 4.19 24.41
C GLU A 235 -12.03 3.46 23.09
N VAL A 236 -11.75 4.10 21.95
CA VAL A 236 -11.78 3.42 20.63
C VAL A 236 -10.83 2.21 20.64
N ARG A 237 -9.58 2.41 21.10
CA ARG A 237 -8.59 1.33 21.20
C ARG A 237 -9.09 0.15 22.02
N LYS A 238 -9.63 0.40 23.22
CA LYS A 238 -10.19 -0.64 24.08
C LYS A 238 -11.31 -1.44 23.40
N ARG A 239 -12.20 -0.74 22.67
CA ARG A 239 -13.29 -1.41 21.92
C ARG A 239 -12.77 -2.28 20.79
N MET A 240 -11.68 -1.84 20.12
CA MET A 240 -11.03 -2.64 19.08
C MET A 240 -10.34 -3.88 19.65
N GLU A 241 -9.67 -3.75 20.80
CA GLU A 241 -9.05 -4.86 21.54
C GLU A 241 -10.11 -5.86 22.04
N GLN A 242 -11.18 -5.37 22.62
CA GLN A 242 -12.31 -6.20 23.04
C GLN A 242 -12.93 -6.96 21.84
N PHE A 243 -13.13 -6.29 20.72
CA PHE A 243 -13.62 -6.95 19.52
C PHE A 243 -12.67 -8.07 19.07
N ALA A 244 -11.34 -7.87 19.14
CA ALA A 244 -10.39 -8.90 18.76
C ALA A 244 -10.51 -10.17 19.64
N GLU A 245 -10.77 -10.00 20.94
CA GLU A 245 -11.06 -11.12 21.87
C GLU A 245 -12.41 -11.80 21.56
N GLU A 246 -13.46 -11.02 21.31
CA GLU A 246 -14.79 -11.53 20.94
C GLU A 246 -14.74 -12.30 19.60
N PHE A 247 -13.98 -11.81 18.64
CA PHE A 247 -13.83 -12.50 17.35
C PHE A 247 -13.10 -13.85 17.49
N ALA A 248 -12.17 -13.99 18.43
CA ALA A 248 -11.56 -15.29 18.73
C ALA A 248 -12.62 -16.33 19.15
N LEU A 249 -13.59 -15.93 19.95
CA LEU A 249 -14.69 -16.81 20.36
C LEU A 249 -15.60 -17.16 19.18
N GLN A 250 -15.88 -16.21 18.29
CA GLN A 250 -16.64 -16.47 17.06
C GLN A 250 -15.88 -17.45 16.15
N LEU A 251 -14.58 -17.24 15.97
CA LEU A 251 -13.73 -18.12 15.15
C LEU A 251 -13.64 -19.54 15.77
N ALA A 252 -13.60 -19.64 17.10
CA ALA A 252 -13.59 -20.92 17.80
C ALA A 252 -14.93 -21.70 17.69
N ALA A 253 -16.03 -20.99 17.55
CA ALA A 253 -17.37 -21.58 17.43
C ALA A 253 -17.76 -21.87 15.96
N MET A 254 -16.97 -21.41 14.99
CA MET A 254 -17.25 -21.55 13.56
C MET A 254 -17.19 -23.03 13.13
N ASP A 255 -18.19 -23.50 12.39
CA ASP A 255 -18.20 -24.83 11.85
C ASP A 255 -17.45 -24.92 10.49
N ASP A 256 -17.17 -26.15 10.08
CA ASP A 256 -16.42 -26.44 8.85
C ASP A 256 -17.15 -25.94 7.59
N GLN A 257 -18.49 -25.90 7.60
CA GLN A 257 -19.28 -25.47 6.44
C GLN A 257 -19.21 -23.95 6.28
N GLU A 258 -19.31 -23.21 7.37
CA GLU A 258 -19.17 -21.75 7.39
C GLU A 258 -17.74 -21.36 6.95
N PHE A 259 -16.73 -22.02 7.52
CA PHE A 259 -15.34 -21.81 7.14
C PHE A 259 -15.07 -22.10 5.68
N ALA A 260 -15.61 -23.21 5.15
CA ALA A 260 -15.49 -23.55 3.73
C ALA A 260 -16.15 -22.48 2.84
N SER A 261 -17.27 -21.90 3.27
CA SER A 261 -17.96 -20.82 2.55
C SER A 261 -17.10 -19.56 2.47
N HIS A 262 -16.43 -19.18 3.54
CA HIS A 262 -15.47 -18.06 3.56
C HIS A 262 -14.30 -18.29 2.60
N LYS A 263 -13.69 -19.48 2.63
CA LYS A 263 -12.59 -19.85 1.71
C LYS A 263 -13.07 -19.77 0.25
N GLN A 264 -14.21 -20.38 -0.05
CA GLN A 264 -14.76 -20.38 -1.41
C GLN A 264 -15.08 -18.99 -1.91
N GLY A 265 -15.64 -18.13 -1.07
CA GLY A 265 -15.91 -16.72 -1.39
C GLY A 265 -14.64 -15.97 -1.78
N LEU A 266 -13.60 -16.06 -0.95
CA LEU A 266 -12.33 -15.40 -1.21
C LEU A 266 -11.61 -15.96 -2.45
N VAL A 267 -11.58 -17.27 -2.64
CA VAL A 267 -11.01 -17.93 -3.82
C VAL A 267 -11.73 -17.48 -5.09
N SER A 268 -13.07 -17.42 -5.05
CA SER A 268 -13.88 -16.98 -6.20
C SER A 268 -13.61 -15.52 -6.56
N GLU A 269 -13.45 -14.67 -5.56
CA GLU A 269 -13.08 -13.25 -5.75
C GLU A 269 -11.67 -13.13 -6.36
N LEU A 270 -10.70 -13.82 -5.81
CA LEU A 270 -9.32 -13.82 -6.31
C LEU A 270 -9.22 -14.31 -7.75
N LEU A 271 -9.94 -15.37 -8.11
CA LEU A 271 -9.90 -16.00 -9.43
C LEU A 271 -10.88 -15.38 -10.42
N LYS A 272 -11.64 -14.35 -10.02
CA LYS A 272 -12.54 -13.63 -10.92
C LYS A 272 -11.76 -13.18 -12.16
N LYS A 273 -12.29 -13.47 -13.34
CA LYS A 273 -11.67 -13.10 -14.61
C LYS A 273 -11.52 -11.58 -14.73
N ASP A 274 -10.35 -11.15 -15.13
CA ASP A 274 -10.10 -9.73 -15.42
C ASP A 274 -11.01 -9.29 -16.59
N GLU A 275 -11.84 -8.28 -16.38
CA GLU A 275 -12.82 -7.80 -17.36
C GLU A 275 -12.19 -6.93 -18.44
N MET A 276 -11.08 -6.24 -18.10
CA MET A 276 -10.38 -5.31 -18.98
C MET A 276 -8.91 -5.70 -19.19
N TYR A 277 -8.37 -5.39 -20.37
CA TYR A 277 -6.95 -5.56 -20.66
C TYR A 277 -6.04 -4.84 -19.66
N LEU A 278 -6.41 -3.60 -19.28
CA LEU A 278 -5.64 -2.82 -18.35
C LEU A 278 -5.59 -3.47 -16.96
N SER A 279 -6.70 -4.00 -16.46
CA SER A 279 -6.74 -4.69 -15.16
C SER A 279 -5.81 -5.90 -15.14
N ARG A 280 -5.77 -6.66 -16.25
CA ARG A 280 -4.87 -7.80 -16.39
C ARG A 280 -3.40 -7.36 -16.48
N ALA A 281 -3.11 -6.30 -17.23
CA ALA A 281 -1.76 -5.75 -17.29
C ALA A 281 -1.28 -5.27 -15.91
N GLN A 282 -2.14 -4.58 -15.16
CA GLN A 282 -1.83 -4.13 -13.79
C GLN A 282 -1.58 -5.31 -12.84
N ARG A 283 -2.34 -6.40 -12.98
CA ARG A 283 -2.11 -7.62 -12.19
C ARG A 283 -0.75 -8.25 -12.51
N TYR A 284 -0.41 -8.39 -13.79
CA TYR A 284 0.91 -8.90 -14.18
C TYR A 284 2.04 -7.98 -13.74
N TRP A 285 1.83 -6.67 -13.76
CA TRP A 285 2.78 -5.72 -13.20
C TRP A 285 2.97 -5.95 -11.69
N GLY A 286 1.89 -6.16 -10.94
CA GLY A 286 1.96 -6.51 -9.52
C GLY A 286 2.65 -7.84 -9.24
N ASP A 287 2.55 -8.81 -10.15
CA ASP A 287 3.30 -10.07 -10.06
C ASP A 287 4.81 -9.82 -10.27
N MET A 288 5.20 -8.97 -11.23
CA MET A 288 6.60 -8.57 -11.43
C MET A 288 7.17 -7.83 -10.22
N GLU A 289 6.41 -6.92 -9.60
CA GLU A 289 6.82 -6.22 -8.38
C GLU A 289 7.08 -7.18 -7.19
N ARG A 290 6.65 -8.45 -7.30
CA ARG A 290 6.92 -9.56 -6.36
C ARG A 290 8.00 -10.52 -6.85
N ASP A 291 8.74 -10.19 -7.88
CA ASP A 291 9.68 -11.10 -8.57
C ASP A 291 8.99 -12.40 -9.08
N ASN A 292 7.67 -12.38 -9.26
CA ASN A 292 6.91 -13.52 -9.80
C ASN A 292 6.70 -13.37 -11.32
N TYR A 293 7.68 -13.81 -12.08
CA TYR A 293 7.66 -13.76 -13.55
C TYR A 293 6.93 -14.96 -14.20
N THR A 294 6.33 -15.85 -13.42
CA THR A 294 5.43 -16.90 -13.90
C THR A 294 3.98 -16.40 -14.01
N PHE A 295 3.69 -15.24 -13.43
CA PHE A 295 2.37 -14.57 -13.47
C PHE A 295 1.21 -15.41 -12.92
N ASP A 296 1.50 -16.29 -11.97
CA ASP A 296 0.56 -17.24 -11.36
C ASP A 296 0.30 -16.96 -9.87
N TYR A 297 0.81 -15.86 -9.31
CA TYR A 297 0.67 -15.52 -7.89
C TYR A 297 -0.77 -15.66 -7.38
N ARG A 298 -1.74 -15.17 -8.18
CA ARG A 298 -3.15 -15.22 -7.82
C ARG A 298 -3.66 -16.66 -7.69
N GLN A 299 -3.23 -17.56 -8.57
CA GLN A 299 -3.60 -18.98 -8.51
C GLN A 299 -2.95 -19.67 -7.32
N LEU A 300 -1.65 -19.46 -7.13
CA LEU A 300 -0.91 -20.02 -6.00
C LEU A 300 -1.50 -19.58 -4.65
N LEU A 301 -1.90 -18.30 -4.54
CA LEU A 301 -2.55 -17.77 -3.34
C LEU A 301 -3.94 -18.40 -3.12
N ALA A 302 -4.74 -18.54 -4.18
CA ALA A 302 -6.04 -19.19 -4.10
C ALA A 302 -5.93 -20.65 -3.66
N ASP A 303 -4.95 -21.38 -4.19
CA ASP A 303 -4.68 -22.78 -3.80
C ASP A 303 -4.26 -22.88 -2.32
N ARG A 304 -3.47 -21.91 -1.83
CA ARG A 304 -3.11 -21.83 -0.41
C ARG A 304 -4.32 -21.57 0.49
N ILE A 305 -5.21 -20.65 0.10
CA ILE A 305 -6.43 -20.36 0.85
C ILE A 305 -7.34 -21.59 0.87
N ALA A 306 -7.53 -22.25 -0.26
CA ALA A 306 -8.35 -23.46 -0.35
C ALA A 306 -7.85 -24.58 0.59
N GLY A 307 -6.53 -24.70 0.77
CA GLY A 307 -5.89 -25.70 1.64
C GLY A 307 -5.82 -25.34 3.12
N LEU A 308 -6.30 -24.17 3.56
CA LEU A 308 -6.27 -23.81 4.97
C LEU A 308 -7.28 -24.63 5.78
N GLU A 309 -6.88 -25.04 6.96
CA GLU A 309 -7.74 -25.70 7.94
C GLU A 309 -8.17 -24.70 9.02
N ILE A 310 -9.39 -24.85 9.54
CA ILE A 310 -9.93 -23.94 10.56
C ILE A 310 -9.09 -23.93 11.82
N SER A 311 -8.64 -25.10 12.28
CA SER A 311 -7.79 -25.24 13.46
C SER A 311 -6.45 -24.51 13.33
N GLU A 312 -5.86 -24.53 12.12
CA GLU A 312 -4.63 -23.74 11.85
C GLU A 312 -4.89 -22.24 11.92
N LEU A 313 -6.02 -21.77 11.37
CA LEU A 313 -6.36 -20.35 11.37
C LEU A 313 -6.70 -19.88 12.79
N GLN A 314 -7.38 -20.70 13.60
CA GLN A 314 -7.65 -20.44 15.03
C GLN A 314 -6.35 -20.30 15.83
N ALA A 315 -5.42 -21.24 15.68
CA ALA A 315 -4.11 -21.21 16.35
C ALA A 315 -3.28 -19.99 15.87
N PHE A 316 -3.33 -19.67 14.59
CA PHE A 316 -2.68 -18.51 14.00
C PHE A 316 -3.25 -17.20 14.57
N TYR A 317 -4.58 -17.07 14.65
CA TYR A 317 -5.23 -15.91 15.23
C TYR A 317 -4.85 -15.71 16.68
N GLN A 318 -4.96 -16.78 17.49
CA GLN A 318 -4.60 -16.76 18.91
C GLN A 318 -3.16 -16.27 19.09
N GLN A 319 -2.22 -16.85 18.35
CA GLN A 319 -0.81 -16.51 18.49
C GLN A 319 -0.47 -15.10 17.96
N ARG A 320 -1.01 -14.72 16.78
CA ARG A 320 -0.57 -13.54 16.04
C ARG A 320 -1.37 -12.27 16.34
N VAL A 321 -2.56 -12.43 16.89
CA VAL A 321 -3.43 -11.30 17.22
C VAL A 321 -3.54 -11.09 18.73
N LEU A 322 -3.61 -12.18 19.52
CA LEU A 322 -3.83 -12.07 20.96
C LEU A 322 -2.56 -12.26 21.80
N ASP A 323 -1.82 -13.34 21.63
CA ASP A 323 -0.73 -13.70 22.56
C ASP A 323 0.57 -12.95 22.29
N GLN A 324 1.03 -12.95 21.04
CA GLN A 324 2.33 -12.40 20.62
C GLN A 324 2.18 -11.52 19.34
N PRO A 325 1.30 -10.50 19.36
CA PRO A 325 1.07 -9.68 18.19
C PRO A 325 2.33 -8.87 17.81
N ARG A 326 2.63 -8.82 16.53
CA ARG A 326 3.48 -7.79 15.96
C ARG A 326 2.58 -6.61 15.61
N ALA A 327 2.32 -5.75 16.59
CA ALA A 327 1.30 -4.72 16.48
C ALA A 327 1.87 -3.30 16.41
N LEU A 328 1.20 -2.47 15.62
CA LEU A 328 1.34 -1.02 15.61
C LEU A 328 0.01 -0.40 15.97
N VAL A 329 0.01 0.47 16.98
CA VAL A 329 -1.14 1.32 17.32
C VAL A 329 -0.78 2.77 17.05
N VAL A 330 -1.50 3.40 16.13
CA VAL A 330 -1.35 4.83 15.85
C VAL A 330 -2.65 5.52 16.15
N SER A 331 -2.60 6.60 16.91
CA SER A 331 -3.80 7.35 17.28
C SER A 331 -3.64 8.86 17.06
N ASP A 332 -4.73 9.50 16.66
CA ASP A 332 -4.92 10.95 16.70
C ASP A 332 -6.02 11.25 17.72
N THR A 333 -5.68 12.00 18.75
CA THR A 333 -6.67 12.46 19.73
C THR A 333 -7.30 13.75 19.24
N GLY A 334 -8.63 13.75 19.07
CA GLY A 334 -9.39 14.92 18.69
C GLY A 334 -9.44 15.97 19.80
N ASN A 335 -9.52 17.24 19.43
CA ASN A 335 -9.53 18.37 20.36
C ASN A 335 -10.69 18.37 21.36
N LYS A 336 -11.79 17.65 21.04
CA LYS A 336 -12.91 17.41 21.98
C LYS A 336 -12.50 16.54 23.18
N PHE A 337 -11.46 15.70 23.05
CA PHE A 337 -11.07 14.69 24.04
C PHE A 337 -9.65 14.92 24.57
N GLY A 338 -8.90 15.85 23.97
CA GLY A 338 -7.62 16.30 24.48
C GLY A 338 -7.86 17.40 25.50
N GLY A 339 -7.69 17.10 26.78
CA GLY A 339 -7.69 18.09 27.85
C GLY A 339 -6.38 18.83 27.92
#